data_edbae9d75191526180c8b15c146335f3
#
_entry.id   edbae9d75191526180c8b15c146335f3
#
_cell.length_a   1.000
_cell.length_b   1.000
_cell.length_c   1.000
_cell.angle_alpha   90.00
_cell.angle_beta   90.00
_cell.angle_gamma   90.00
#
_symmetry.space_group_name_H-M   'P 1'
#
loop_
_entity.id
_entity.type
_entity.pdbx_description
1 polymer ?
#
loop_
_entity_poly.entity_id
_entity_poly.type
_entity_poly.pdbx_seq_one_letter_code
_entity_poly.pdbx_strand_id
1 'polypeptide(L)'
;MLSPGEFLVRDGKIAFVGTEIPAEARGRARSVRFSDATIVPGFVVAHATFDLERELAERAVALTPDLLAKDAFDPADEKLARLPMFGVTTAALSPSSTNVAGGIAAIVEPGSRVDDKHKLGSVQKDASYAKFSLIAAARNPERPPTSLMGAVDMLRNAFAEARTGALAGPEAAAFNAVARSERKAVFHADTRAEILAAIAVCKPLGIEPVIAGAADAHDCLQELAAARASLILGGLQPEATEQQLSLPAQLEAKKIPFCFVGEPALLRSTAALAVGYGCSRATALAAMTSTPAAICGIDTTHGSLRRGCDADFAVFTGDPLDLTSRLVAVYGNGALLHGEEPAKSGTKTKEAN
;
A
#
# COMPACT_ATOMS: atom_id res chain seq x y z
N MET A 1 -16.77 -6.98 -12.62
CA MET A 1 -17.07 -8.14 -11.72
C MET A 1 -17.46 -9.31 -12.59
N LEU A 2 -16.94 -10.53 -12.32
CA LEU A 2 -17.35 -11.77 -12.99
C LEU A 2 -18.28 -12.55 -12.03
N SER A 3 -19.43 -13.06 -12.54
CA SER A 3 -20.36 -13.87 -11.76
C SER A 3 -21.00 -14.93 -12.68
N PRO A 4 -20.70 -16.23 -12.50
CA PRO A 4 -19.60 -16.75 -11.68
C PRO A 4 -18.23 -16.29 -12.20
N GLY A 5 -17.23 -16.34 -11.34
CA GLY A 5 -15.84 -16.06 -11.72
C GLY A 5 -14.97 -17.26 -11.40
N GLU A 6 -14.05 -17.60 -12.33
CA GLU A 6 -13.04 -18.62 -12.13
C GLU A 6 -11.65 -18.04 -12.44
N PHE A 7 -10.65 -18.43 -11.69
CA PHE A 7 -9.26 -18.18 -12.05
C PHE A 7 -8.38 -19.39 -11.76
N LEU A 8 -7.31 -19.52 -12.53
CA LEU A 8 -6.32 -20.58 -12.42
C LEU A 8 -5.02 -20.00 -11.88
N VAL A 9 -4.50 -20.64 -10.85
CA VAL A 9 -3.18 -20.31 -10.29
C VAL A 9 -2.16 -21.34 -10.76
N ARG A 10 -1.00 -20.85 -11.20
CA ARG A 10 0.15 -21.69 -11.56
C ARG A 10 1.43 -20.98 -11.09
N ASP A 11 2.26 -21.69 -10.34
CA ASP A 11 3.53 -21.19 -9.83
C ASP A 11 3.38 -19.85 -9.07
N GLY A 12 2.36 -19.77 -8.21
CA GLY A 12 2.07 -18.57 -7.42
C GLY A 12 1.42 -17.42 -8.17
N LYS A 13 1.20 -17.54 -9.49
CA LYS A 13 0.65 -16.46 -10.32
C LYS A 13 -0.69 -16.83 -10.92
N ILE A 14 -1.47 -15.80 -11.23
CA ILE A 14 -2.75 -15.95 -11.94
C ILE A 14 -2.46 -16.25 -13.42
N ALA A 15 -2.71 -17.47 -13.83
CA ALA A 15 -2.53 -17.92 -15.22
C ALA A 15 -3.74 -17.61 -16.10
N PHE A 16 -4.95 -17.61 -15.51
CA PHE A 16 -6.21 -17.34 -16.22
C PHE A 16 -7.23 -16.69 -15.27
N VAL A 17 -8.07 -15.83 -15.80
CA VAL A 17 -9.27 -15.29 -15.14
C VAL A 17 -10.40 -15.21 -16.14
N GLY A 18 -11.59 -15.67 -15.79
CA GLY A 18 -12.76 -15.66 -16.64
C GLY A 18 -14.01 -16.18 -15.96
N THR A 19 -15.07 -16.37 -16.72
CA THR A 19 -16.30 -17.00 -16.23
C THR A 19 -16.24 -18.53 -16.26
N GLU A 20 -15.33 -19.06 -17.09
CA GLU A 20 -15.08 -20.50 -17.19
C GLU A 20 -13.63 -20.71 -17.64
N ILE A 21 -12.88 -21.57 -16.94
CA ILE A 21 -11.53 -21.95 -17.29
C ILE A 21 -11.60 -22.98 -18.44
N PRO A 22 -10.93 -22.78 -19.60
CA PRO A 22 -10.87 -23.75 -20.67
C PRO A 22 -10.37 -25.11 -20.18
N ALA A 23 -10.98 -26.19 -20.64
CA ALA A 23 -10.64 -27.55 -20.20
C ALA A 23 -9.15 -27.88 -20.39
N GLU A 24 -8.54 -27.41 -21.48
CA GLU A 24 -7.13 -27.55 -21.79
C GLU A 24 -6.22 -26.85 -20.76
N ALA A 25 -6.68 -25.70 -20.21
CA ALA A 25 -5.94 -24.94 -19.19
C ALA A 25 -6.09 -25.55 -17.79
N ARG A 26 -7.19 -26.25 -17.50
CA ARG A 26 -7.45 -26.90 -16.20
C ARG A 26 -6.42 -27.97 -15.88
N GLY A 27 -6.09 -28.81 -16.84
CA GLY A 27 -5.12 -29.88 -16.65
C GLY A 27 -5.40 -30.73 -15.40
N ARG A 28 -4.37 -30.91 -14.55
CA ARG A 28 -4.45 -31.61 -13.25
C ARG A 28 -4.61 -30.63 -12.06
N ALA A 29 -5.12 -29.42 -12.29
CA ALA A 29 -5.27 -28.43 -11.22
C ALA A 29 -6.24 -28.92 -10.13
N ARG A 30 -5.89 -28.71 -8.87
CA ARG A 30 -6.81 -28.88 -7.75
C ARG A 30 -7.87 -27.78 -7.82
N SER A 31 -9.15 -28.14 -7.75
CA SER A 31 -10.24 -27.19 -7.70
C SER A 31 -10.63 -26.91 -6.26
N VAL A 32 -10.74 -25.62 -5.93
CA VAL A 32 -11.34 -25.13 -4.67
C VAL A 32 -12.54 -24.29 -5.04
N ARG A 33 -13.70 -24.54 -4.43
CA ARG A 33 -14.93 -23.85 -4.74
C ARG A 33 -15.46 -23.14 -3.49
N PHE A 34 -15.61 -21.83 -3.57
CA PHE A 34 -16.29 -21.02 -2.58
C PHE A 34 -17.68 -20.68 -3.11
N SER A 35 -18.73 -21.24 -2.48
CA SER A 35 -20.12 -20.94 -2.82
C SER A 35 -20.53 -19.64 -2.14
N ASP A 36 -21.31 -18.82 -2.85
CA ASP A 36 -21.86 -17.54 -2.34
C ASP A 36 -20.80 -16.61 -1.73
N ALA A 37 -19.62 -16.59 -2.35
CA ALA A 37 -18.48 -15.83 -1.90
C ALA A 37 -18.04 -14.79 -2.94
N THR A 38 -17.45 -13.70 -2.46
CA THR A 38 -16.80 -12.69 -3.28
C THR A 38 -15.28 -12.80 -3.11
N ILE A 39 -14.57 -12.90 -4.22
CA ILE A 39 -13.11 -12.92 -4.25
C ILE A 39 -12.63 -11.56 -4.75
N VAL A 40 -11.73 -10.95 -4.00
CA VAL A 40 -11.09 -9.67 -4.34
C VAL A 40 -9.58 -9.80 -4.27
N PRO A 41 -8.80 -8.90 -4.92
CA PRO A 41 -7.36 -8.86 -4.70
C PRO A 41 -7.03 -8.75 -3.21
N GLY A 42 -5.95 -9.34 -2.77
CA GLY A 42 -5.42 -9.11 -1.44
C GLY A 42 -5.18 -7.60 -1.20
N PHE A 43 -5.48 -7.15 -0.01
CA PHE A 43 -5.30 -5.74 0.33
C PHE A 43 -3.81 -5.40 0.43
N VAL A 44 -3.48 -4.19 0.01
CA VAL A 44 -2.13 -3.64 0.03
C VAL A 44 -2.08 -2.44 0.98
N VAL A 45 -1.14 -2.42 1.91
CA VAL A 45 -0.89 -1.29 2.81
C VAL A 45 0.31 -0.51 2.31
N ALA A 46 0.10 0.73 1.84
CA ALA A 46 1.17 1.54 1.22
C ALA A 46 2.16 2.16 2.22
N HIS A 47 1.91 2.07 3.52
CA HIS A 47 2.78 2.60 4.56
C HIS A 47 2.53 1.85 5.87
N ALA A 48 3.54 1.16 6.39
CA ALA A 48 3.53 0.47 7.68
C ALA A 48 4.90 0.56 8.35
N THR A 49 4.93 0.56 9.67
CA THR A 49 6.16 0.57 10.48
C THR A 49 6.26 -0.65 11.41
N PHE A 50 5.17 -1.38 11.65
CA PHE A 50 5.10 -2.58 12.49
C PHE A 50 5.76 -2.42 13.88
N ASP A 51 5.58 -1.26 14.55
CA ASP A 51 6.26 -0.88 15.79
C ASP A 51 7.80 -0.69 15.68
N LEU A 52 8.32 -0.66 14.47
CA LEU A 52 9.74 -0.42 14.20
C LEU A 52 10.06 1.08 14.00
N GLU A 53 9.22 2.01 14.49
CA GLU A 53 9.42 3.45 14.28
C GLU A 53 10.81 3.94 14.69
N ARG A 54 11.40 3.34 15.74
CA ARG A 54 12.75 3.70 16.19
C ARG A 54 13.82 3.15 15.27
N GLU A 55 13.66 1.92 14.82
CA GLU A 55 14.60 1.21 13.95
C GLU A 55 14.54 1.71 12.50
N LEU A 56 13.42 2.34 12.13
CA LEU A 56 13.19 2.95 10.82
C LEU A 56 13.48 4.46 10.81
N ALA A 57 14.13 4.98 11.85
CA ALA A 57 14.39 6.41 12.05
C ALA A 57 15.85 6.68 12.44
N GLU A 58 16.68 7.01 11.46
CA GLU A 58 18.00 7.57 11.77
C GLU A 58 17.85 9.06 12.13
N ARG A 59 18.12 9.41 13.41
CA ARG A 59 17.82 10.75 13.93
C ARG A 59 19.04 11.66 14.04
N ALA A 60 20.24 11.11 13.87
CA ALA A 60 21.48 11.88 14.01
C ALA A 60 21.62 12.95 12.92
N VAL A 61 21.17 12.65 11.71
CA VAL A 61 21.17 13.55 10.55
C VAL A 61 19.78 13.65 9.92
N ALA A 62 19.51 14.77 9.22
CA ALA A 62 18.20 15.02 8.63
C ALA A 62 17.96 14.33 7.29
N LEU A 63 19.03 14.04 6.57
CA LEU A 63 18.99 13.43 5.25
C LEU A 63 19.69 12.07 5.29
N THR A 64 18.94 11.03 5.07
CA THR A 64 19.37 9.63 4.98
C THR A 64 18.64 8.96 3.81
N PRO A 65 18.71 9.52 2.59
CA PRO A 65 17.86 9.14 1.47
C PRO A 65 18.16 7.74 0.93
N ASP A 66 19.32 7.17 1.25
CA ASP A 66 19.84 5.90 0.76
C ASP A 66 19.64 4.72 1.72
N LEU A 67 19.24 4.98 2.98
CA LEU A 67 18.97 3.89 3.93
C LEU A 67 17.75 3.06 3.48
N LEU A 68 17.87 1.75 3.65
CA LEU A 68 16.86 0.80 3.20
C LEU A 68 16.04 0.28 4.39
N ALA A 69 14.74 0.47 4.38
CA ALA A 69 13.86 -0.04 5.44
C ALA A 69 13.94 -1.57 5.60
N LYS A 70 14.30 -2.30 4.55
CA LYS A 70 14.50 -3.75 4.60
C LYS A 70 15.56 -4.21 5.61
N ASP A 71 16.56 -3.36 5.88
CA ASP A 71 17.65 -3.71 6.79
C ASP A 71 17.21 -3.75 8.26
N ALA A 72 16.03 -3.17 8.56
CA ALA A 72 15.35 -3.28 9.85
C ALA A 72 14.22 -4.32 9.85
N PHE A 73 14.04 -5.08 8.75
CA PHE A 73 12.92 -6.01 8.63
C PHE A 73 13.12 -7.27 9.49
N ASP A 74 12.11 -7.56 10.32
CA ASP A 74 12.02 -8.84 11.02
C ASP A 74 10.99 -9.75 10.33
N PRO A 75 11.42 -10.86 9.70
CA PRO A 75 10.51 -11.81 9.05
C PRO A 75 9.59 -12.55 10.02
N ALA A 76 9.88 -12.53 11.32
CA ALA A 76 9.08 -13.15 12.38
C ALA A 76 8.16 -12.16 13.10
N ASP A 77 8.11 -10.90 12.69
CA ASP A 77 7.28 -9.86 13.30
C ASP A 77 5.81 -10.30 13.43
N GLU A 78 5.26 -10.16 14.64
CA GLU A 78 3.90 -10.63 14.95
C GLU A 78 2.82 -9.80 14.26
N LYS A 79 3.02 -8.48 14.08
CA LYS A 79 2.07 -7.62 13.38
C LYS A 79 2.05 -7.93 11.90
N LEU A 80 3.21 -8.17 11.30
CA LEU A 80 3.31 -8.66 9.92
C LEU A 80 2.56 -9.99 9.77
N ALA A 81 2.80 -10.95 10.65
CA ALA A 81 2.17 -12.27 10.60
C ALA A 81 0.64 -12.24 10.80
N ARG A 82 0.10 -11.16 11.38
CA ARG A 82 -1.36 -10.97 11.58
C ARG A 82 -2.06 -10.30 10.39
N LEU A 83 -1.33 -9.71 9.45
CA LEU A 83 -1.92 -9.00 8.31
C LEU A 83 -2.97 -9.82 7.55
N PRO A 84 -2.76 -11.13 7.28
CA PRO A 84 -3.76 -11.93 6.57
C PRO A 84 -5.11 -12.04 7.29
N MET A 85 -5.15 -11.92 8.62
CA MET A 85 -6.41 -11.91 9.38
C MET A 85 -7.34 -10.76 8.97
N PHE A 86 -6.81 -9.73 8.30
CA PHE A 86 -7.54 -8.55 7.85
C PHE A 86 -7.65 -8.47 6.31
N GLY A 87 -7.22 -9.53 5.59
CA GLY A 87 -7.24 -9.56 4.13
C GLY A 87 -6.02 -8.93 3.46
N VAL A 88 -5.03 -8.50 4.24
CA VAL A 88 -3.81 -7.86 3.73
C VAL A 88 -2.78 -8.92 3.35
N THR A 89 -2.29 -8.86 2.12
CA THR A 89 -1.26 -9.78 1.59
C THR A 89 0.09 -9.10 1.39
N THR A 90 0.10 -7.76 1.33
CA THR A 90 1.30 -7.01 0.98
C THR A 90 1.33 -5.68 1.74
N ALA A 91 2.50 -5.30 2.23
CA ALA A 91 2.69 -4.00 2.87
C ALA A 91 4.01 -3.34 2.45
N ALA A 92 4.04 -2.02 2.43
CA ALA A 92 5.26 -1.26 2.33
C ALA A 92 5.80 -0.97 3.75
N LEU A 93 6.91 -1.59 4.11
CA LEU A 93 7.69 -1.20 5.28
C LEU A 93 8.35 0.13 4.99
N SER A 94 7.91 1.18 5.67
CA SER A 94 8.26 2.56 5.35
C SER A 94 9.19 3.16 6.40
N PRO A 95 10.22 3.91 6.00
CA PRO A 95 10.95 4.74 6.94
C PRO A 95 10.03 5.66 7.73
N SER A 96 10.41 5.95 8.96
CA SER A 96 9.71 6.87 9.86
C SER A 96 9.58 8.27 9.25
N SER A 97 8.64 9.07 9.75
CA SER A 97 8.43 10.44 9.31
C SER A 97 9.21 11.48 10.14
N THR A 98 10.21 11.05 10.91
CA THR A 98 11.01 11.91 11.79
C THR A 98 12.23 12.53 11.11
N ASN A 99 12.52 12.17 9.86
CA ASN A 99 13.60 12.75 9.05
C ASN A 99 13.06 13.46 7.83
N VAL A 100 13.74 14.51 7.37
CA VAL A 100 13.40 15.23 6.14
C VAL A 100 13.53 14.34 4.91
N ALA A 101 14.58 13.52 4.84
CA ALA A 101 14.68 12.37 3.94
C ALA A 101 14.99 11.13 4.78
N GLY A 102 14.02 10.24 4.91
CA GLY A 102 14.06 9.11 5.86
C GLY A 102 14.62 7.81 5.28
N GLY A 103 14.78 7.72 3.95
CA GLY A 103 15.25 6.52 3.29
C GLY A 103 14.25 5.91 2.30
N ILE A 104 14.43 4.66 1.99
CA ILE A 104 13.72 3.92 0.94
C ILE A 104 12.87 2.81 1.57
N ALA A 105 11.59 2.80 1.25
CA ALA A 105 10.66 1.76 1.69
C ALA A 105 10.92 0.43 0.97
N ALA A 106 10.63 -0.67 1.66
CA ALA A 106 10.65 -2.02 1.10
C ALA A 106 9.23 -2.58 0.99
N ILE A 107 8.99 -3.50 0.07
CA ILE A 107 7.74 -4.27 0.01
C ILE A 107 7.95 -5.60 0.71
N VAL A 108 7.05 -5.89 1.64
CA VAL A 108 7.08 -7.10 2.44
C VAL A 108 5.76 -7.86 2.34
N GLU A 109 5.83 -9.18 2.43
CA GLU A 109 4.69 -10.07 2.49
C GLU A 109 4.67 -10.82 3.82
N PRO A 110 3.49 -11.04 4.41
CA PRO A 110 3.36 -11.85 5.60
C PRO A 110 3.67 -13.32 5.32
N GLY A 111 4.14 -14.00 6.34
CA GLY A 111 4.23 -15.45 6.32
C GLY A 111 2.87 -16.13 6.49
N SER A 112 2.86 -17.45 6.62
CA SER A 112 1.68 -18.25 6.92
C SER A 112 1.79 -18.89 8.29
N ARG A 113 0.68 -18.88 9.04
CA ARG A 113 0.51 -19.62 10.30
C ARG A 113 -0.59 -20.69 10.17
N VAL A 114 -0.94 -21.06 8.96
CA VAL A 114 -1.91 -22.12 8.70
C VAL A 114 -1.15 -23.45 8.78
N ASP A 115 -1.69 -24.38 9.54
CA ASP A 115 -1.07 -25.64 9.91
C ASP A 115 0.22 -25.46 10.77
N ASP A 116 0.85 -26.56 11.17
CA ASP A 116 2.10 -26.57 11.95
C ASP A 116 3.34 -26.06 11.16
N LYS A 117 3.15 -25.61 9.93
CA LYS A 117 4.21 -25.08 9.07
C LYS A 117 4.19 -23.56 9.07
N HIS A 118 4.87 -22.96 10.05
CA HIS A 118 5.09 -21.53 10.07
C HIS A 118 6.03 -21.12 8.92
N LYS A 119 5.49 -20.36 7.95
CA LYS A 119 6.29 -19.65 6.96
C LYS A 119 6.51 -18.23 7.48
N LEU A 120 7.76 -17.80 7.55
CA LEU A 120 8.12 -16.42 7.91
C LEU A 120 7.76 -15.45 6.80
N GLY A 121 7.63 -14.19 7.15
CA GLY A 121 7.49 -13.11 6.18
C GLY A 121 8.72 -12.96 5.28
N SER A 122 8.58 -12.23 4.20
CA SER A 122 9.65 -12.04 3.22
C SER A 122 9.64 -10.65 2.61
N VAL A 123 10.83 -10.18 2.19
CA VAL A 123 10.97 -8.97 1.39
C VAL A 123 10.77 -9.34 -0.08
N GLN A 124 9.83 -8.70 -0.75
CA GLN A 124 9.52 -8.91 -2.17
C GLN A 124 10.23 -7.90 -3.07
N LYS A 125 10.42 -6.68 -2.56
CA LYS A 125 11.12 -5.62 -3.27
C LYS A 125 11.94 -4.80 -2.27
N ASP A 126 13.24 -4.78 -2.46
CA ASP A 126 14.19 -4.12 -1.57
C ASP A 126 14.02 -2.60 -1.53
N ALA A 127 13.63 -2.01 -2.66
CA ALA A 127 13.54 -0.57 -2.83
C ALA A 127 12.27 -0.20 -3.61
N SER A 128 11.29 0.35 -2.90
CA SER A 128 10.01 0.81 -3.44
C SER A 128 10.05 2.33 -3.68
N TYR A 129 9.56 3.14 -2.78
CA TYR A 129 9.55 4.59 -2.87
C TYR A 129 10.56 5.24 -1.91
N ALA A 130 10.95 6.47 -2.20
CA ALA A 130 11.74 7.30 -1.28
C ALA A 130 10.79 8.08 -0.35
N LYS A 131 11.08 8.05 0.95
CA LYS A 131 10.29 8.72 1.99
C LYS A 131 10.90 10.05 2.37
N PHE A 132 10.08 11.09 2.31
CA PHE A 132 10.36 12.43 2.78
C PHE A 132 9.34 12.85 3.82
N SER A 133 9.68 13.83 4.66
CA SER A 133 8.75 14.37 5.64
C SER A 133 8.94 15.86 5.85
N LEU A 134 7.83 16.59 5.88
CA LEU A 134 7.77 18.02 6.16
C LEU A 134 6.97 18.35 7.43
N ILE A 135 6.44 17.33 8.12
CA ILE A 135 5.69 17.53 9.37
C ILE A 135 6.59 17.98 10.52
N ALA A 136 5.99 18.44 11.60
CA ALA A 136 6.72 18.93 12.76
C ALA A 136 7.73 17.91 13.32
N ALA A 137 7.42 16.61 13.28
CA ALA A 137 8.29 15.56 13.78
C ALA A 137 9.63 15.43 13.03
N ALA A 138 9.69 15.86 11.75
CA ALA A 138 10.94 15.88 10.98
C ALA A 138 11.81 17.11 11.26
N ARG A 139 11.26 18.12 11.92
CA ARG A 139 11.91 19.38 12.27
C ARG A 139 12.37 19.31 13.73
N ASN A 140 13.64 19.04 13.93
CA ASN A 140 14.20 18.84 15.26
C ASN A 140 14.78 20.14 15.83
N PRO A 141 14.43 20.58 17.04
CA PRO A 141 15.01 21.77 17.65
C PRO A 141 16.51 21.63 17.97
N GLU A 142 17.00 20.41 18.11
CA GLU A 142 18.40 20.11 18.48
C GLU A 142 19.33 19.97 17.25
N ARG A 143 18.76 19.85 16.04
CA ARG A 143 19.51 19.79 14.77
C ARG A 143 18.73 20.44 13.62
N PRO A 144 19.39 21.04 12.62
CA PRO A 144 18.71 21.51 11.42
C PRO A 144 17.99 20.37 10.69
N PRO A 145 16.83 20.65 10.04
CA PRO A 145 16.15 21.94 10.04
C PRO A 145 15.21 22.10 11.25
N THR A 146 15.06 23.32 11.73
CA THR A 146 14.14 23.65 12.84
C THR A 146 12.79 24.19 12.38
N SER A 147 12.65 24.43 11.07
CA SER A 147 11.45 25.05 10.47
C SER A 147 11.08 24.38 9.13
N LEU A 148 9.83 24.58 8.70
CA LEU A 148 9.38 24.16 7.38
C LEU A 148 10.20 24.81 6.25
N MET A 149 10.52 26.09 6.39
CA MET A 149 11.36 26.82 5.44
C MET A 149 12.73 26.17 5.29
N GLY A 150 13.38 25.82 6.42
CA GLY A 150 14.68 25.14 6.42
C GLY A 150 14.60 23.72 5.83
N ALA A 151 13.52 22.97 6.10
CA ALA A 151 13.33 21.64 5.52
C ALA A 151 13.17 21.69 3.98
N VAL A 152 12.41 22.65 3.48
CA VAL A 152 12.23 22.87 2.03
C VAL A 152 13.54 23.28 1.36
N ASP A 153 14.30 24.20 1.96
CA ASP A 153 15.59 24.65 1.45
C ASP A 153 16.60 23.50 1.41
N MET A 154 16.68 22.72 2.49
CA MET A 154 17.55 21.54 2.58
C MET A 154 17.26 20.53 1.47
N LEU A 155 16.00 20.22 1.18
CA LEU A 155 15.62 19.30 0.10
C LEU A 155 15.96 19.86 -1.28
N ARG A 156 15.69 21.15 -1.53
CA ARG A 156 16.04 21.79 -2.80
C ARG A 156 17.53 21.76 -3.07
N ASN A 157 18.33 22.05 -2.05
CA ASN A 157 19.80 22.01 -2.15
C ASN A 157 20.29 20.58 -2.41
N ALA A 158 19.79 19.57 -1.66
CA ALA A 158 20.17 18.19 -1.85
C ALA A 158 19.84 17.65 -3.26
N PHE A 159 18.67 17.96 -3.80
CA PHE A 159 18.33 17.61 -5.19
C PHE A 159 19.22 18.35 -6.22
N ALA A 160 19.54 19.64 -5.98
CA ALA A 160 20.40 20.40 -6.85
C ALA A 160 21.85 19.88 -6.83
N GLU A 161 22.39 19.61 -5.66
CA GLU A 161 23.74 19.07 -5.45
C GLU A 161 23.90 17.66 -6.05
N ALA A 162 22.89 16.78 -5.86
CA ALA A 162 22.88 15.46 -6.49
C ALA A 162 22.88 15.55 -8.02
N ARG A 163 22.15 16.50 -8.59
CA ARG A 163 22.09 16.71 -10.04
C ARG A 163 23.39 17.29 -10.61
N THR A 164 24.05 18.18 -9.89
CA THR A 164 25.31 18.82 -10.33
C THR A 164 26.56 17.98 -10.05
N GLY A 165 26.43 16.92 -9.24
CA GLY A 165 27.54 16.08 -8.80
C GLY A 165 28.33 16.67 -7.60
N ALA A 166 27.82 17.74 -6.97
CA ALA A 166 28.38 18.28 -5.72
C ALA A 166 28.11 17.33 -4.54
N LEU A 167 26.93 16.66 -4.54
CA LEU A 167 26.67 15.48 -3.71
C LEU A 167 27.04 14.23 -4.52
N ALA A 168 27.68 13.25 -3.91
CA ALA A 168 28.13 12.00 -4.54
C ALA A 168 27.72 10.77 -3.74
N GLY A 169 27.98 9.58 -4.30
CA GLY A 169 27.73 8.31 -3.61
C GLY A 169 26.25 7.89 -3.56
N PRO A 170 25.90 7.00 -2.59
CA PRO A 170 24.54 6.43 -2.47
C PRO A 170 23.46 7.48 -2.24
N GLU A 171 23.74 8.50 -1.45
CA GLU A 171 22.80 9.59 -1.18
C GLU A 171 22.40 10.33 -2.48
N ALA A 172 23.40 10.70 -3.29
CA ALA A 172 23.15 11.33 -4.59
C ALA A 172 22.37 10.41 -5.53
N ALA A 173 22.70 9.11 -5.55
CA ALA A 173 21.98 8.12 -6.35
C ALA A 173 20.49 8.04 -5.95
N ALA A 174 20.19 8.10 -4.65
CA ALA A 174 18.81 8.06 -4.13
C ALA A 174 18.02 9.31 -4.58
N PHE A 175 18.57 10.52 -4.44
CA PHE A 175 17.94 11.74 -4.93
C PHE A 175 17.77 11.75 -6.46
N ASN A 176 18.78 11.30 -7.20
CA ASN A 176 18.72 11.25 -8.66
C ASN A 176 17.71 10.23 -9.18
N ALA A 177 17.51 9.09 -8.50
CA ALA A 177 16.48 8.13 -8.86
C ALA A 177 15.08 8.74 -8.74
N VAL A 178 14.85 9.56 -7.70
CA VAL A 178 13.60 10.32 -7.53
C VAL A 178 13.48 11.39 -8.64
N ALA A 179 14.52 12.20 -8.87
CA ALA A 179 14.50 13.26 -9.86
C ALA A 179 14.27 12.75 -11.30
N ARG A 180 14.66 11.50 -11.60
CA ARG A 180 14.41 10.85 -12.88
C ARG A 180 13.10 10.06 -12.93
N SER A 181 12.27 10.15 -11.89
CA SER A 181 11.02 9.37 -11.75
C SER A 181 11.21 7.84 -11.79
N GLU A 182 12.42 7.36 -11.56
CA GLU A 182 12.73 5.93 -11.39
C GLU A 182 12.20 5.40 -10.04
N ARG A 183 11.99 6.30 -9.09
CA ARG A 183 11.43 6.03 -7.78
C ARG A 183 10.42 7.12 -7.40
N LYS A 184 9.26 6.71 -6.88
CA LYS A 184 8.26 7.66 -6.39
C LYS A 184 8.74 8.37 -5.14
N ALA A 185 8.31 9.62 -4.97
CA ALA A 185 8.57 10.44 -3.79
C ALA A 185 7.32 10.49 -2.92
N VAL A 186 7.38 9.93 -1.72
CA VAL A 186 6.31 9.98 -0.71
C VAL A 186 6.68 11.03 0.33
N PHE A 187 5.93 12.12 0.39
CA PHE A 187 6.09 13.18 1.37
C PHE A 187 5.04 13.05 2.46
N HIS A 188 5.45 12.94 3.72
CA HIS A 188 4.54 13.14 4.82
C HIS A 188 4.33 14.65 5.02
N ALA A 189 3.08 15.09 4.84
CA ALA A 189 2.66 16.47 4.94
C ALA A 189 1.19 16.51 5.36
N ASP A 190 0.88 17.11 6.51
CA ASP A 190 -0.46 17.11 7.08
C ASP A 190 -1.17 18.46 6.83
N THR A 191 -0.48 19.55 7.11
CA THR A 191 -1.06 20.88 6.95
C THR A 191 -1.02 21.36 5.49
N ARG A 192 -1.96 22.26 5.15
CA ARG A 192 -1.98 22.90 3.82
C ARG A 192 -0.62 23.48 3.43
N ALA A 193 0.08 24.12 4.37
CA ALA A 193 1.40 24.70 4.11
C ALA A 193 2.45 23.62 3.75
N GLU A 194 2.47 22.50 4.46
CA GLU A 194 3.36 21.37 4.19
C GLU A 194 3.04 20.68 2.87
N ILE A 195 1.76 20.50 2.54
CA ILE A 195 1.30 19.93 1.26
C ILE A 195 1.77 20.80 0.09
N LEU A 196 1.54 22.11 0.17
CA LEU A 196 1.98 23.05 -0.87
C LEU A 196 3.51 23.12 -0.98
N ALA A 197 4.22 22.99 0.13
CA ALA A 197 5.67 22.93 0.16
C ALA A 197 6.20 21.67 -0.54
N ALA A 198 5.59 20.49 -0.30
CA ALA A 198 5.93 19.25 -1.01
C ALA A 198 5.72 19.38 -2.53
N ILE A 199 4.58 19.93 -2.95
CA ILE A 199 4.30 20.23 -4.36
C ILE A 199 5.36 21.18 -4.94
N ALA A 200 5.75 22.23 -4.19
CA ALA A 200 6.75 23.21 -4.63
C ALA A 200 8.18 22.64 -4.73
N VAL A 201 8.52 21.61 -3.97
CA VAL A 201 9.77 20.85 -4.12
C VAL A 201 9.73 19.98 -5.38
N CYS A 202 8.63 19.30 -5.64
CA CYS A 202 8.47 18.37 -6.78
C CYS A 202 8.35 19.08 -8.12
N LYS A 203 7.69 20.23 -8.18
CA LYS A 203 7.36 20.95 -9.43
C LYS A 203 8.56 21.23 -10.33
N PRO A 204 9.71 21.80 -9.88
CA PRO A 204 10.86 22.07 -10.74
C PRO A 204 11.59 20.79 -11.18
N LEU A 205 11.32 19.66 -10.55
CA LEU A 205 11.88 18.36 -10.90
C LEU A 205 10.98 17.58 -11.87
N GLY A 206 9.76 18.05 -12.14
CA GLY A 206 8.77 17.35 -12.95
C GLY A 206 8.23 16.07 -12.31
N ILE A 207 8.29 15.96 -10.99
CA ILE A 207 7.86 14.77 -10.22
C ILE A 207 6.40 14.92 -9.80
N GLU A 208 5.64 13.84 -9.93
CA GLU A 208 4.28 13.72 -9.37
C GLU A 208 4.40 13.27 -7.90
N PRO A 209 4.06 14.13 -6.92
CA PRO A 209 4.23 13.80 -5.52
C PRO A 209 3.20 12.78 -5.03
N VAL A 210 3.60 11.93 -4.09
CA VAL A 210 2.67 11.19 -3.24
C VAL A 210 2.65 11.85 -1.87
N ILE A 211 1.48 12.27 -1.39
CA ILE A 211 1.33 12.94 -0.09
C ILE A 211 0.73 11.96 0.92
N ALA A 212 1.47 11.66 1.97
CA ALA A 212 1.01 10.85 3.08
C ALA A 212 0.55 11.74 4.24
N GLY A 213 -0.47 11.30 4.98
CA GLY A 213 -1.15 12.08 6.01
C GLY A 213 -2.23 12.95 5.40
N ALA A 214 -1.86 14.10 4.86
CA ALA A 214 -2.72 14.99 4.07
C ALA A 214 -4.00 15.44 4.80
N ALA A 215 -3.91 15.74 6.10
CA ALA A 215 -5.07 16.10 6.92
C ALA A 215 -5.85 17.32 6.37
N ASP A 216 -5.14 18.33 5.85
CA ASP A 216 -5.73 19.52 5.24
C ASP A 216 -5.87 19.41 3.69
N ALA A 217 -5.89 18.21 3.12
CA ALA A 217 -5.98 18.06 1.66
C ALA A 217 -7.23 18.69 1.04
N HIS A 218 -8.33 18.75 1.80
CA HIS A 218 -9.57 19.39 1.38
C HIS A 218 -9.40 20.88 1.01
N ASP A 219 -8.41 21.57 1.60
CA ASP A 219 -8.12 23.00 1.35
C ASP A 219 -7.22 23.24 0.13
N CYS A 220 -6.71 22.17 -0.52
CA CYS A 220 -5.77 22.28 -1.64
C CYS A 220 -6.02 21.27 -2.77
N LEU A 221 -7.28 20.87 -2.97
CA LEU A 221 -7.68 19.90 -4.01
C LEU A 221 -7.29 20.36 -5.44
N GLN A 222 -7.29 21.65 -5.72
CA GLN A 222 -6.92 22.16 -7.04
C GLN A 222 -5.42 22.04 -7.29
N GLU A 223 -4.61 22.39 -6.30
CA GLU A 223 -3.16 22.29 -6.33
C GLU A 223 -2.70 20.83 -6.41
N LEU A 224 -3.34 19.94 -5.65
CA LEU A 224 -3.09 18.49 -5.70
C LEU A 224 -3.42 17.93 -7.09
N ALA A 225 -4.57 18.27 -7.67
CA ALA A 225 -4.95 17.86 -9.01
C ALA A 225 -3.98 18.39 -10.07
N ALA A 226 -3.59 19.68 -9.99
CA ALA A 226 -2.64 20.30 -10.91
C ALA A 226 -1.24 19.66 -10.83
N ALA A 227 -0.83 19.21 -9.64
CA ALA A 227 0.42 18.50 -9.43
C ALA A 227 0.34 17.00 -9.80
N ARG A 228 -0.82 16.49 -10.20
CA ARG A 228 -1.10 15.05 -10.38
C ARG A 228 -0.69 14.21 -9.16
N ALA A 229 -0.93 14.77 -7.99
CA ALA A 229 -0.58 14.11 -6.74
C ALA A 229 -1.43 12.84 -6.53
N SER A 230 -0.85 11.88 -5.81
CA SER A 230 -1.58 10.77 -5.20
C SER A 230 -1.54 10.91 -3.68
N LEU A 231 -2.51 10.36 -2.96
CA LEU A 231 -2.57 10.51 -1.50
C LEU A 231 -2.54 9.15 -0.79
N ILE A 232 -1.87 9.13 0.35
CA ILE A 232 -1.93 8.05 1.34
C ILE A 232 -2.64 8.61 2.56
N LEU A 233 -3.94 8.36 2.66
CA LEU A 233 -4.80 8.90 3.71
C LEU A 233 -4.74 8.04 4.98
N GLY A 234 -4.74 8.67 6.15
CA GLY A 234 -4.97 7.99 7.40
C GLY A 234 -6.34 7.33 7.47
N GLY A 235 -6.53 6.42 8.44
CA GLY A 235 -7.82 5.78 8.66
C GLY A 235 -8.91 6.79 9.04
N LEU A 236 -10.08 6.66 8.44
CA LEU A 236 -11.25 7.44 8.81
C LEU A 236 -11.84 6.88 10.12
N GLN A 237 -12.19 7.78 11.01
CA GLN A 237 -12.86 7.43 12.27
C GLN A 237 -14.28 8.01 12.27
N PRO A 238 -15.26 7.35 12.91
CA PRO A 238 -16.63 7.85 12.95
C PRO A 238 -16.76 9.25 13.57
N GLU A 239 -15.82 9.62 14.45
CA GLU A 239 -15.76 10.92 15.14
C GLU A 239 -15.11 12.01 14.30
N ALA A 240 -14.58 11.69 13.11
CA ALA A 240 -13.99 12.67 12.22
C ALA A 240 -15.03 13.69 11.73
N THR A 241 -14.58 14.85 11.34
CA THR A 241 -15.48 15.88 10.79
C THR A 241 -16.08 15.42 9.46
N GLU A 242 -17.25 15.93 9.11
CA GLU A 242 -17.89 15.65 7.81
C GLU A 242 -16.96 15.97 6.64
N GLN A 243 -16.14 17.00 6.77
CA GLN A 243 -15.15 17.39 5.78
C GLN A 243 -14.08 16.32 5.57
N GLN A 244 -13.59 15.71 6.65
CA GLN A 244 -12.64 14.59 6.58
C GLN A 244 -13.30 13.34 6.04
N LEU A 245 -14.52 13.03 6.44
CA LEU A 245 -15.25 11.85 5.99
C LEU A 245 -15.63 11.93 4.50
N SER A 246 -15.93 13.13 3.99
CA SER A 246 -16.25 13.37 2.57
C SER A 246 -15.02 13.54 1.67
N LEU A 247 -13.82 13.68 2.22
CA LEU A 247 -12.59 13.88 1.45
C LEU A 247 -12.37 12.80 0.36
N PRO A 248 -12.55 11.49 0.61
CA PRO A 248 -12.42 10.47 -0.43
C PRO A 248 -13.33 10.71 -1.65
N ALA A 249 -14.58 11.13 -1.43
CA ALA A 249 -15.51 11.45 -2.51
C ALA A 249 -15.08 12.71 -3.29
N GLN A 250 -14.52 13.71 -2.59
CA GLN A 250 -13.99 14.92 -3.23
C GLN A 250 -12.75 14.61 -4.08
N LEU A 251 -11.86 13.74 -3.60
CA LEU A 251 -10.68 13.28 -4.34
C LEU A 251 -11.09 12.49 -5.58
N GLU A 252 -12.08 11.59 -5.46
CA GLU A 252 -12.63 10.85 -6.59
C GLU A 252 -13.20 11.80 -7.65
N ALA A 253 -14.01 12.78 -7.25
CA ALA A 253 -14.58 13.79 -8.16
C ALA A 253 -13.51 14.60 -8.90
N LYS A 254 -12.35 14.82 -8.30
CA LYS A 254 -11.18 15.48 -8.91
C LYS A 254 -10.24 14.52 -9.60
N LYS A 255 -10.52 13.21 -9.61
CA LYS A 255 -9.67 12.15 -10.16
C LYS A 255 -8.26 12.12 -9.56
N ILE A 256 -8.16 12.47 -8.27
CA ILE A 256 -6.92 12.39 -7.50
C ILE A 256 -6.85 10.97 -6.90
N PRO A 257 -5.86 10.15 -7.27
CA PRO A 257 -5.71 8.81 -6.71
C PRO A 257 -5.41 8.86 -5.21
N PHE A 258 -6.02 7.96 -4.44
CA PHE A 258 -5.73 7.84 -3.02
C PHE A 258 -5.82 6.39 -2.54
N CYS A 259 -5.15 6.10 -1.44
CA CYS A 259 -5.30 4.84 -0.70
C CYS A 259 -5.43 5.12 0.79
N PHE A 260 -5.90 4.11 1.51
CA PHE A 260 -6.02 4.17 2.96
C PHE A 260 -4.85 3.44 3.62
N VAL A 261 -4.41 3.98 4.76
CA VAL A 261 -3.46 3.35 5.68
C VAL A 261 -3.94 3.50 7.11
N GLY A 262 -3.31 2.79 8.02
CA GLY A 262 -3.63 2.77 9.45
C GLY A 262 -3.66 1.34 9.96
N GLU A 263 -4.38 1.13 11.05
CA GLU A 263 -4.56 -0.21 11.62
C GLU A 263 -5.23 -1.14 10.60
N PRO A 264 -4.61 -2.27 10.24
CA PRO A 264 -5.16 -3.20 9.23
C PRO A 264 -6.57 -3.68 9.57
N ALA A 265 -6.89 -3.81 10.86
CA ALA A 265 -8.22 -4.17 11.34
C ALA A 265 -9.30 -3.15 10.95
N LEU A 266 -8.94 -1.88 10.76
CA LEU A 266 -9.85 -0.78 10.44
C LEU A 266 -9.90 -0.46 8.94
N LEU A 267 -9.11 -1.11 8.10
CA LEU A 267 -9.00 -0.77 6.67
C LEU A 267 -10.36 -0.88 5.95
N ARG A 268 -11.10 -1.98 6.20
CA ARG A 268 -12.43 -2.18 5.62
C ARG A 268 -13.47 -1.18 6.13
N SER A 269 -13.46 -0.89 7.43
CA SER A 269 -14.39 0.11 8.00
C SER A 269 -14.10 1.51 7.48
N THR A 270 -12.84 1.87 7.31
CA THR A 270 -12.43 3.13 6.66
C THR A 270 -13.00 3.23 5.24
N ALA A 271 -12.85 2.17 4.43
CA ALA A 271 -13.38 2.14 3.07
C ALA A 271 -14.91 2.16 3.04
N ALA A 272 -15.58 1.44 3.96
CA ALA A 272 -17.04 1.46 4.09
C ALA A 272 -17.56 2.84 4.51
N LEU A 273 -16.89 3.53 5.44
CA LEU A 273 -17.19 4.90 5.81
C LEU A 273 -17.07 5.85 4.61
N ALA A 274 -15.98 5.77 3.85
CA ALA A 274 -15.80 6.57 2.65
C ALA A 274 -16.97 6.39 1.65
N VAL A 275 -17.47 5.15 1.49
CA VAL A 275 -18.67 4.90 0.66
C VAL A 275 -19.92 5.54 1.27
N GLY A 276 -20.09 5.45 2.59
CA GLY A 276 -21.19 6.11 3.29
C GLY A 276 -21.23 7.63 3.10
N TYR A 277 -20.06 8.24 2.85
CA TYR A 277 -19.91 9.68 2.60
C TYR A 277 -19.66 10.03 1.12
N GLY A 278 -20.12 9.18 0.21
CA GLY A 278 -20.27 9.51 -1.22
C GLY A 278 -19.14 9.03 -2.13
N CYS A 279 -18.11 8.36 -1.62
CA CYS A 279 -17.13 7.68 -2.47
C CYS A 279 -17.74 6.46 -3.15
N SER A 280 -17.41 6.21 -4.42
CA SER A 280 -17.90 4.99 -5.07
C SER A 280 -17.28 3.72 -4.48
N ARG A 281 -18.05 2.62 -4.46
CA ARG A 281 -17.54 1.31 -4.00
C ARG A 281 -16.32 0.84 -4.79
N ALA A 282 -16.28 1.14 -6.08
CA ALA A 282 -15.15 0.78 -6.95
C ALA A 282 -13.87 1.52 -6.52
N THR A 283 -13.96 2.82 -6.26
CA THR A 283 -12.84 3.64 -5.80
C THR A 283 -12.41 3.25 -4.38
N ALA A 284 -13.36 3.01 -3.48
CA ALA A 284 -13.05 2.56 -2.12
C ALA A 284 -12.32 1.20 -2.11
N LEU A 285 -12.72 0.25 -2.97
CA LEU A 285 -12.01 -1.03 -3.12
C LEU A 285 -10.63 -0.83 -3.76
N ALA A 286 -10.53 0.01 -4.80
CA ALA A 286 -9.26 0.35 -5.42
C ALA A 286 -8.29 0.99 -4.43
N ALA A 287 -8.80 1.80 -3.49
CA ALA A 287 -8.01 2.44 -2.43
C ALA A 287 -7.40 1.46 -1.41
N MET A 288 -7.86 0.20 -1.39
CA MET A 288 -7.28 -0.89 -0.58
C MET A 288 -6.45 -1.88 -1.42
N THR A 289 -6.49 -1.79 -2.75
CA THR A 289 -5.91 -2.81 -3.64
C THR A 289 -4.99 -2.21 -4.70
N SER A 290 -5.53 -1.78 -5.83
CA SER A 290 -4.75 -1.33 -7.00
C SER A 290 -4.06 0.02 -6.79
N THR A 291 -4.69 0.97 -6.10
CA THR A 291 -4.09 2.30 -5.88
C THR A 291 -2.85 2.23 -4.98
N PRO A 292 -2.88 1.56 -3.80
CA PRO A 292 -1.66 1.41 -3.00
C PRO A 292 -0.58 0.60 -3.72
N ALA A 293 -0.95 -0.41 -4.52
CA ALA A 293 0.02 -1.14 -5.36
C ALA A 293 0.71 -0.21 -6.37
N ALA A 294 -0.05 0.69 -7.01
CA ALA A 294 0.51 1.68 -7.93
C ALA A 294 1.40 2.71 -7.22
N ILE A 295 1.03 3.17 -6.02
CA ILE A 295 1.86 4.05 -5.19
C ILE A 295 3.18 3.36 -4.84
N CYS A 296 3.14 2.08 -4.49
CA CYS A 296 4.32 1.28 -4.15
C CYS A 296 5.14 0.84 -5.37
N GLY A 297 4.65 1.07 -6.61
CA GLY A 297 5.31 0.63 -7.84
C GLY A 297 5.37 -0.89 -7.98
N ILE A 298 4.30 -1.59 -7.60
CA ILE A 298 4.11 -3.05 -7.70
C ILE A 298 2.81 -3.42 -8.42
N ASP A 299 2.13 -2.48 -9.04
CA ASP A 299 0.85 -2.66 -9.71
C ASP A 299 0.89 -3.59 -10.94
N THR A 300 2.09 -3.91 -11.42
CA THR A 300 2.29 -4.92 -12.47
C THR A 300 2.07 -6.34 -11.97
N THR A 301 2.29 -6.57 -10.66
CA THR A 301 2.23 -7.90 -10.02
C THR A 301 1.19 -8.00 -8.91
N HIS A 302 0.81 -6.90 -8.25
CA HIS A 302 -0.07 -6.89 -7.08
C HIS A 302 -1.31 -5.99 -7.28
N GLY A 303 -2.28 -6.10 -6.38
CA GLY A 303 -3.45 -5.21 -6.30
C GLY A 303 -4.54 -5.47 -7.33
N SER A 304 -4.43 -6.53 -8.15
CA SER A 304 -5.46 -6.89 -9.12
C SER A 304 -5.46 -8.40 -9.43
N LEU A 305 -6.66 -8.95 -9.69
CA LEU A 305 -6.84 -10.33 -10.14
C LEU A 305 -6.79 -10.40 -11.67
N ARG A 306 -5.59 -10.24 -12.25
CA ARG A 306 -5.39 -10.35 -13.70
C ARG A 306 -4.26 -11.32 -14.01
N ARG A 307 -4.27 -11.85 -15.23
CA ARG A 307 -3.21 -12.77 -15.69
C ARG A 307 -1.83 -12.12 -15.52
N GLY A 308 -0.92 -12.90 -14.95
CA GLY A 308 0.47 -12.50 -14.68
C GLY A 308 0.70 -11.88 -13.30
N CYS A 309 -0.37 -11.41 -12.61
CA CYS A 309 -0.25 -10.97 -11.23
C CYS A 309 -0.03 -12.15 -10.28
N ASP A 310 0.53 -11.86 -9.13
CA ASP A 310 0.65 -12.82 -8.04
C ASP A 310 -0.76 -13.22 -7.56
N ALA A 311 -0.89 -14.48 -7.17
CA ALA A 311 -2.18 -15.02 -6.75
C ALA A 311 -2.47 -14.65 -5.29
N ASP A 312 -2.57 -13.33 -5.07
CA ASP A 312 -2.86 -12.68 -3.80
C ASP A 312 -4.33 -12.27 -3.78
N PHE A 313 -5.12 -12.93 -2.95
CA PHE A 313 -6.56 -12.68 -2.91
C PHE A 313 -7.17 -12.98 -1.55
N ALA A 314 -8.28 -12.29 -1.28
CA ALA A 314 -9.11 -12.47 -0.11
C ALA A 314 -10.52 -12.92 -0.51
N VAL A 315 -11.09 -13.84 0.26
CA VAL A 315 -12.40 -14.43 0.05
C VAL A 315 -13.34 -13.99 1.16
N PHE A 316 -14.47 -13.43 0.80
CA PHE A 316 -15.50 -12.94 1.73
C PHE A 316 -16.84 -13.65 1.49
N THR A 317 -17.68 -13.76 2.53
CA THR A 317 -19.04 -14.32 2.42
C THR A 317 -19.99 -13.43 1.62
N GLY A 318 -19.59 -12.24 1.23
CA GLY A 318 -20.36 -11.25 0.48
C GLY A 318 -19.47 -10.10 0.05
N ASP A 319 -20.04 -8.91 -0.09
CA ASP A 319 -19.28 -7.70 -0.45
C ASP A 319 -18.26 -7.36 0.65
N PRO A 320 -16.96 -7.18 0.32
CA PRO A 320 -15.92 -6.82 1.30
C PRO A 320 -16.16 -5.47 1.98
N LEU A 321 -16.94 -4.55 1.37
CA LEU A 321 -17.30 -3.25 1.94
C LEU A 321 -18.59 -3.28 2.76
N ASP A 322 -19.25 -4.43 2.85
CA ASP A 322 -20.29 -4.69 3.83
C ASP A 322 -19.64 -5.32 5.08
N LEU A 323 -19.67 -4.61 6.21
CA LEU A 323 -19.00 -5.06 7.43
C LEU A 323 -19.64 -6.32 8.06
N THR A 324 -20.85 -6.72 7.62
CA THR A 324 -21.44 -8.00 7.99
C THR A 324 -20.84 -9.18 7.23
N SER A 325 -20.18 -8.93 6.10
CA SER A 325 -19.44 -9.95 5.35
C SER A 325 -18.18 -10.38 6.10
N ARG A 326 -18.02 -11.69 6.28
CA ARG A 326 -16.87 -12.27 6.98
C ARG A 326 -15.76 -12.62 6.01
N LEU A 327 -14.53 -12.40 6.41
CA LEU A 327 -13.35 -12.92 5.74
C LEU A 327 -13.30 -14.44 5.98
N VAL A 328 -13.22 -15.22 4.90
CA VAL A 328 -13.23 -16.68 4.91
C VAL A 328 -11.83 -17.24 4.76
N ALA A 329 -11.08 -16.73 3.78
CA ALA A 329 -9.75 -17.19 3.48
C ALA A 329 -8.92 -16.07 2.84
N VAL A 330 -7.61 -16.11 3.05
CA VAL A 330 -6.64 -15.22 2.39
C VAL A 330 -5.52 -16.05 1.82
N TYR A 331 -5.17 -15.77 0.58
CA TYR A 331 -4.10 -16.43 -0.14
C TYR A 331 -3.03 -15.40 -0.55
N GLY A 332 -1.77 -15.79 -0.41
CA GLY A 332 -0.62 -15.08 -0.94
C GLY A 332 0.19 -16.03 -1.81
N ASN A 333 0.53 -15.59 -3.02
CA ASN A 333 1.21 -16.43 -4.02
C ASN A 333 0.51 -17.79 -4.23
N GLY A 334 -0.84 -17.82 -4.13
CA GLY A 334 -1.66 -19.02 -4.27
C GLY A 334 -1.61 -20.00 -3.09
N ALA A 335 -0.89 -19.70 -2.03
CA ALA A 335 -0.86 -20.48 -0.80
C ALA A 335 -1.80 -19.87 0.25
N LEU A 336 -2.49 -20.69 1.04
CA LEU A 336 -3.37 -20.23 2.10
C LEU A 336 -2.53 -19.59 3.22
N LEU A 337 -2.82 -18.32 3.52
CA LEU A 337 -2.19 -17.55 4.59
C LEU A 337 -3.05 -17.50 5.86
N HIS A 338 -4.38 -17.47 5.69
CA HIS A 338 -5.35 -17.36 6.78
C HIS A 338 -6.70 -17.97 6.41
N GLY A 339 -7.42 -18.48 7.40
CA GLY A 339 -8.74 -19.05 7.24
C GLY A 339 -8.71 -20.52 6.84
N GLU A 340 -9.80 -21.01 6.25
CA GLU A 340 -9.99 -22.40 5.90
C GLU A 340 -10.48 -22.56 4.45
N GLU A 341 -10.01 -23.62 3.80
CA GLU A 341 -10.57 -24.04 2.52
C GLU A 341 -11.89 -24.81 2.78
N PRO A 342 -12.87 -24.67 1.87
CA PRO A 342 -14.06 -25.50 1.93
C PRO A 342 -13.70 -26.99 1.94
N ALA A 343 -14.37 -27.77 2.78
CA ALA A 343 -14.19 -29.21 2.81
C ALA A 343 -14.31 -29.78 1.38
N LYS A 344 -13.42 -30.69 1.00
CA LYS A 344 -13.49 -31.36 -0.30
C LYS A 344 -14.87 -31.97 -0.47
N SER A 345 -15.66 -31.50 -1.44
CA SER A 345 -16.90 -32.15 -1.81
C SER A 345 -16.54 -33.57 -2.23
N GLY A 346 -16.87 -34.55 -1.37
CA GLY A 346 -16.61 -35.93 -1.63
C GLY A 346 -17.28 -36.30 -2.95
N THR A 347 -16.48 -36.80 -3.88
CA THR A 347 -16.98 -37.55 -5.03
C THR A 347 -17.76 -38.75 -4.45
N LYS A 348 -19.09 -38.66 -4.39
CA LYS A 348 -19.90 -39.85 -4.16
C LYS A 348 -19.63 -40.75 -5.35
N THR A 349 -18.72 -41.68 -5.16
CA THR A 349 -18.65 -42.89 -6.01
C THR A 349 -20.02 -43.54 -5.90
N LYS A 350 -20.85 -43.47 -6.94
CA LYS A 350 -21.99 -44.34 -7.09
C LYS A 350 -21.43 -45.76 -7.14
N GLU A 351 -21.51 -46.48 -6.03
CA GLU A 351 -21.49 -47.94 -6.07
C GLU A 351 -22.69 -48.36 -6.90
N ALA A 352 -22.41 -48.91 -8.09
CA ALA A 352 -23.38 -49.60 -8.90
C ALA A 352 -23.63 -50.95 -8.24
N ASN A 353 -24.85 -51.16 -7.76
CA ASN A 353 -25.44 -52.47 -7.56
C ASN A 353 -25.89 -53.02 -8.92
#